data_348111213de97f2de730ea8a58d52519
#
_entry.id   348111213de97f2de730ea8a58d52519
#
_cell.length_a   1.000
_cell.length_b   1.000
_cell.length_c   1.000
_cell.angle_alpha   90.00
_cell.angle_beta   90.00
_cell.angle_gamma   90.00
#
_symmetry.space_group_name_H-M   'P 1'
#
loop_
_entity.id
_entity.type
_entity.pdbx_description
1 polymer ?
#
loop_
_entity_poly.entity_id
_entity_poly.type
_entity_poly.pdbx_seq_one_letter_code
_entity_poly.pdbx_strand_id
1 'polypeptide(L)'
;MRGRDSEVGFQDILPGIRIKTLVHGEKTLMSKFLLRAGSELPLHSHPYEQTGYLLSGRLALRIGEDRREAAPGDSWCIPSGVAHRAEVLEDAVALEIFSPAREDYLKFLNAEDILG
;
A
#
# COMPACT_ATOMS: atom_id res chain seq x y z
N MET A 1 12.81 14.40 -5.91
CA MET A 1 12.89 13.00 -6.41
C MET A 1 11.76 12.75 -7.40
N ARG A 2 12.04 12.05 -8.44
CA ARG A 2 11.06 11.61 -9.42
C ARG A 2 11.21 10.12 -9.65
N GLY A 3 10.09 9.41 -9.82
CA GLY A 3 10.11 7.99 -10.10
C GLY A 3 9.32 7.68 -11.36
N ARG A 4 9.69 6.59 -12.02
CA ARG A 4 8.94 6.00 -13.12
C ARG A 4 8.44 4.65 -12.66
N ASP A 5 7.16 4.37 -12.87
CA ASP A 5 6.62 3.06 -12.55
C ASP A 5 7.05 2.04 -13.61
N SER A 6 7.50 0.89 -13.15
CA SER A 6 7.87 -0.25 -13.99
C SER A 6 7.24 -1.50 -13.40
N GLU A 7 7.32 -2.62 -14.13
CA GLU A 7 6.78 -3.89 -13.65
C GLU A 7 7.77 -4.70 -12.82
N VAL A 8 8.98 -4.19 -12.64
CA VAL A 8 10.04 -4.88 -11.89
C VAL A 8 10.32 -4.20 -10.55
N GLY A 9 11.05 -4.89 -9.69
CA GLY A 9 11.49 -4.34 -8.41
C GLY A 9 10.52 -4.54 -7.25
N PHE A 10 9.39 -5.22 -7.47
CA PHE A 10 8.48 -5.58 -6.38
C PHE A 10 9.09 -6.66 -5.50
N GLN A 11 8.87 -6.56 -4.20
CA GLN A 11 9.36 -7.51 -3.21
C GLN A 11 8.21 -8.11 -2.42
N ASP A 12 8.31 -9.40 -2.10
CA ASP A 12 7.32 -10.10 -1.30
C ASP A 12 7.44 -9.67 0.16
N ILE A 13 6.32 -9.31 0.79
CA ILE A 13 6.27 -8.99 2.22
C ILE A 13 5.41 -9.97 3.01
N LEU A 14 4.42 -10.57 2.35
CA LEU A 14 3.54 -11.62 2.88
C LEU A 14 3.16 -12.51 1.71
N PRO A 15 2.65 -13.75 1.96
CA PRO A 15 2.18 -14.59 0.86
C PRO A 15 1.15 -13.87 -0.01
N GLY A 16 1.43 -13.75 -1.30
CA GLY A 16 0.56 -13.09 -2.27
C GLY A 16 0.56 -11.58 -2.23
N ILE A 17 1.38 -10.96 -1.40
CA ILE A 17 1.44 -9.49 -1.27
C ILE A 17 2.85 -9.00 -1.57
N ARG A 18 2.94 -8.15 -2.59
CA ARG A 18 4.20 -7.56 -3.05
C ARG A 18 4.13 -6.05 -2.98
N ILE A 19 5.25 -5.43 -2.69
CA ILE A 19 5.34 -3.99 -2.52
C ILE A 19 6.52 -3.42 -3.30
N LYS A 20 6.36 -2.17 -3.74
CA LYS A 20 7.44 -1.33 -4.22
C LYS A 20 7.22 0.08 -3.71
N THR A 21 8.26 0.72 -3.19
CA THR A 21 8.22 2.15 -2.89
C THR A 21 8.51 2.90 -4.17
N LEU A 22 7.59 3.79 -4.56
CA LEU A 22 7.69 4.54 -5.81
C LEU A 22 8.55 5.79 -5.63
N VAL A 23 8.27 6.57 -4.60
CA VAL A 23 8.94 7.83 -4.34
C VAL A 23 8.69 8.21 -2.88
N HIS A 24 9.57 9.01 -2.32
CA HIS A 24 9.39 9.52 -0.96
C HIS A 24 10.07 10.87 -0.79
N GLY A 25 9.58 11.62 0.16
CA GLY A 25 10.22 12.81 0.70
C GLY A 25 10.45 12.63 2.20
N GLU A 26 10.53 13.74 2.92
CA GLU A 26 10.66 13.75 4.36
C GLU A 26 9.32 13.40 5.05
N LYS A 27 8.23 13.93 4.53
CA LYS A 27 6.91 13.87 5.18
C LYS A 27 5.98 12.81 4.60
N THR A 28 6.25 12.31 3.41
CA THR A 28 5.40 11.29 2.77
C THR A 28 6.23 10.26 2.01
N LEU A 29 5.66 9.08 1.91
CA LEU A 29 6.21 7.99 1.10
C LEU A 29 5.05 7.36 0.34
N MET A 30 5.22 7.18 -0.97
CA MET A 30 4.22 6.53 -1.83
C MET A 30 4.69 5.14 -2.21
N SER A 31 3.84 4.16 -1.96
CA SER A 31 4.09 2.75 -2.30
C SER A 31 3.00 2.21 -3.21
N LYS A 32 3.33 1.14 -3.92
CA LYS A 32 2.40 0.40 -4.75
C LYS A 32 2.38 -1.03 -4.29
N PHE A 33 1.18 -1.57 -4.08
CA PHE A 33 0.96 -2.94 -3.66
C PHE A 33 0.34 -3.75 -4.80
N LEU A 34 0.90 -4.92 -5.03
CA LEU A 34 0.31 -5.95 -5.88
C LEU A 34 -0.23 -7.05 -4.97
N LEU A 35 -1.53 -7.26 -5.04
CA LEU A 35 -2.26 -8.10 -4.08
C LEU A 35 -2.94 -9.23 -4.84
N ARG A 36 -2.62 -10.47 -4.47
CA ARG A 36 -3.23 -11.65 -5.10
C ARG A 36 -4.53 -12.02 -4.40
N ALA A 37 -5.56 -12.40 -5.15
CA ALA A 37 -6.82 -12.90 -4.61
C ALA A 37 -6.58 -14.03 -3.60
N GLY A 38 -7.29 -13.99 -2.48
CA GLY A 38 -7.13 -14.94 -1.38
C GLY A 38 -6.06 -14.56 -0.37
N SER A 39 -5.27 -13.52 -0.64
CA SER A 39 -4.27 -13.02 0.31
C SER A 39 -4.94 -12.17 1.39
N GLU A 40 -4.21 -11.96 2.48
CA GLU A 40 -4.70 -11.18 3.60
C GLU A 40 -3.59 -10.30 4.16
N LEU A 41 -3.92 -9.03 4.43
CA LEU A 41 -3.16 -8.17 5.29
C LEU A 41 -3.76 -8.31 6.68
N PRO A 42 -3.07 -8.98 7.63
CA PRO A 42 -3.65 -9.27 8.94
C PRO A 42 -3.88 -8.00 9.75
N LEU A 43 -4.74 -8.09 10.76
CA LEU A 43 -5.05 -6.97 11.64
C LEU A 43 -3.76 -6.45 12.29
N HIS A 44 -3.48 -5.17 12.11
CA HIS A 44 -2.30 -4.50 12.66
C HIS A 44 -2.55 -3.00 12.78
N SER A 45 -1.63 -2.32 13.44
CA SER A 45 -1.64 -0.86 13.53
C SER A 45 -0.21 -0.35 13.42
N HIS A 46 -0.07 0.92 13.07
CA HIS A 46 1.22 1.59 12.98
C HIS A 46 1.04 3.09 13.24
N PRO A 47 2.10 3.80 13.62
CA PRO A 47 2.01 5.23 13.94
C PRO A 47 1.85 6.13 12.72
N TYR A 48 2.00 5.59 11.53
CA TYR A 48 1.87 6.36 10.30
C TYR A 48 0.41 6.57 9.93
N GLU A 49 0.04 7.78 9.52
CA GLU A 49 -1.21 8.00 8.81
C GLU A 49 -1.07 7.44 7.40
N GLN A 50 -2.10 6.78 6.92
CA GLN A 50 -2.06 6.09 5.63
C GLN A 50 -3.29 6.46 4.82
N THR A 51 -3.08 6.87 3.57
CA THR A 51 -4.16 7.04 2.60
C THR A 51 -3.93 6.08 1.43
N GLY A 52 -5.02 5.52 0.92
CA GLY A 52 -4.94 4.55 -0.15
C GLY A 52 -5.93 4.81 -1.27
N TYR A 53 -5.63 4.26 -2.43
CA TYR A 53 -6.46 4.34 -3.62
C TYR A 53 -6.38 3.01 -4.36
N LEU A 54 -7.55 2.43 -4.69
CA LEU A 54 -7.59 1.17 -5.42
C LEU A 54 -7.59 1.43 -6.93
N LEU A 55 -6.55 0.94 -7.60
CA LEU A 55 -6.43 1.04 -9.06
C LEU A 55 -7.21 -0.06 -9.76
N SER A 56 -7.17 -1.28 -9.22
CA SER A 56 -7.86 -2.44 -9.82
C SER A 56 -8.13 -3.49 -8.75
N GLY A 57 -9.08 -4.39 -9.05
CA GLY A 57 -9.42 -5.49 -8.16
C GLY A 57 -10.47 -5.13 -7.11
N ARG A 58 -10.56 -5.93 -6.05
CA ARG A 58 -11.51 -5.72 -4.96
C ARG A 58 -10.89 -6.14 -3.64
N LEU A 59 -11.14 -5.35 -2.61
CA LEU A 59 -10.69 -5.61 -1.25
C LEU A 59 -11.88 -5.57 -0.29
N ALA A 60 -11.85 -6.41 0.75
CA ALA A 60 -12.67 -6.21 1.94
C ALA A 60 -11.77 -5.52 2.97
N LEU A 61 -12.03 -4.26 3.26
CA LEU A 61 -11.18 -3.41 4.09
C LEU A 61 -11.87 -3.11 5.42
N ARG A 62 -11.14 -3.33 6.52
CA ARG A 62 -11.57 -2.96 7.86
C ARG A 62 -10.64 -1.88 8.39
N ILE A 63 -11.22 -0.76 8.81
CA ILE A 63 -10.51 0.35 9.47
C ILE A 63 -11.22 0.61 10.79
N GLY A 64 -10.57 0.29 11.91
CA GLY A 64 -11.25 0.29 13.19
C GLY A 64 -12.42 -0.67 13.17
N GLU A 65 -13.62 -0.18 13.43
CA GLU A 65 -14.86 -0.97 13.38
C GLU A 65 -15.57 -0.89 12.03
N ASP A 66 -15.13 -0.02 11.12
CA ASP A 66 -15.74 0.16 9.81
C ASP A 66 -15.25 -0.91 8.83
N ARG A 67 -16.19 -1.67 8.28
CA ARG A 67 -15.90 -2.75 7.31
C ARG A 67 -16.62 -2.45 6.01
N ARG A 68 -15.86 -2.33 4.93
CA ARG A 68 -16.41 -2.05 3.60
C ARG A 68 -15.61 -2.76 2.52
N GLU A 69 -16.29 -3.07 1.42
CA GLU A 69 -15.59 -3.46 0.21
C GLU A 69 -15.13 -2.21 -0.54
N ALA A 70 -13.93 -2.30 -1.12
CA ALA A 70 -13.38 -1.29 -2.00
C ALA A 70 -13.35 -1.83 -3.43
N ALA A 71 -13.78 -0.99 -4.37
CA ALA A 71 -13.74 -1.24 -5.80
C ALA A 71 -12.81 -0.21 -6.47
N PRO A 72 -12.39 -0.43 -7.73
CA PRO A 72 -11.53 0.52 -8.42
C PRO A 72 -12.06 1.95 -8.37
N GLY A 73 -11.19 2.89 -8.00
CA GLY A 73 -11.57 4.29 -7.83
C GLY A 73 -11.91 4.67 -6.39
N ASP A 74 -12.09 3.70 -5.50
CA ASP A 74 -12.33 3.98 -4.09
C ASP A 74 -11.03 4.34 -3.38
N SER A 75 -11.16 5.17 -2.35
CA SER A 75 -10.04 5.63 -1.54
C SER A 75 -10.39 5.55 -0.06
N TRP A 76 -9.37 5.56 0.77
CA TRP A 76 -9.54 5.45 2.23
C TRP A 76 -8.44 6.21 2.96
N CYS A 77 -8.70 6.53 4.23
CA CYS A 77 -7.71 7.07 5.14
C CYS A 77 -7.72 6.24 6.42
N ILE A 78 -6.54 5.82 6.83
CA ILE A 78 -6.31 5.10 8.08
C ILE A 78 -5.55 6.05 9.00
N PRO A 79 -6.19 6.57 10.05
CA PRO A 79 -5.52 7.45 10.99
C PRO A 79 -4.39 6.73 11.72
N SER A 80 -3.41 7.49 12.20
CA SER A 80 -2.32 6.98 13.02
C SER A 80 -2.85 6.13 14.17
N GLY A 81 -2.28 4.92 14.34
CA GLY A 81 -2.61 4.04 15.46
C GLY A 81 -3.91 3.24 15.33
N VAL A 82 -4.70 3.47 14.31
CA VAL A 82 -5.97 2.74 14.13
C VAL A 82 -5.71 1.35 13.53
N ALA A 83 -6.23 0.32 14.21
CA ALA A 83 -6.11 -1.06 13.73
C ALA A 83 -6.88 -1.25 12.43
N HIS A 84 -6.28 -1.98 11.50
CA HIS A 84 -6.86 -2.22 10.19
C HIS A 84 -6.41 -3.55 9.61
N ARG A 85 -7.22 -4.09 8.70
CA ARG A 85 -6.91 -5.32 7.95
C ARG A 85 -7.55 -5.24 6.57
N ALA A 86 -7.09 -6.08 5.65
CA ALA A 86 -7.69 -6.24 4.35
C ALA A 86 -7.66 -7.69 3.91
N GLU A 87 -8.76 -8.13 3.27
CA GLU A 87 -8.84 -9.39 2.55
C GLU A 87 -8.90 -9.07 1.06
N VAL A 88 -8.10 -9.77 0.27
CA VAL A 88 -8.05 -9.54 -1.18
C VAL A 88 -9.06 -10.47 -1.85
N LEU A 89 -10.12 -9.89 -2.38
CA LEU A 89 -11.22 -10.64 -3.00
C LEU A 89 -10.94 -10.96 -4.47
N GLU A 90 -10.30 -10.04 -5.17
CA GLU A 90 -9.84 -10.20 -6.55
C GLU A 90 -8.42 -9.64 -6.63
N ASP A 91 -7.61 -10.15 -7.57
CA ASP A 91 -6.27 -9.59 -7.78
C ASP A 91 -6.35 -8.08 -7.88
N ALA A 92 -5.57 -7.39 -7.06
CA ALA A 92 -5.72 -5.96 -6.86
C ALA A 92 -4.40 -5.21 -6.95
N VAL A 93 -4.50 -3.94 -7.31
CA VAL A 93 -3.39 -3.01 -7.29
C VAL A 93 -3.83 -1.78 -6.52
N ALA A 94 -3.07 -1.41 -5.48
CA ALA A 94 -3.37 -0.26 -4.64
C ALA A 94 -2.17 0.67 -4.53
N LEU A 95 -2.44 1.97 -4.50
CA LEU A 95 -1.46 2.98 -4.10
C LEU A 95 -1.70 3.31 -2.64
N GLU A 96 -0.62 3.38 -1.86
CA GLU A 96 -0.68 3.69 -0.44
C GLU A 96 0.34 4.76 -0.10
N ILE A 97 -0.11 5.81 0.58
CA ILE A 97 0.73 6.94 0.98
C ILE A 97 0.81 6.97 2.50
N PHE A 98 2.02 7.03 3.03
CA PHE A 98 2.29 7.04 4.47
C PHE A 98 2.90 8.37 4.88
N SER A 99 2.48 8.90 6.02
CA SER A 99 3.02 10.11 6.62
C SER A 99 3.23 9.92 8.13
N PRO A 100 4.42 10.26 8.65
CA PRO A 100 5.63 10.62 7.92
C PRO A 100 6.14 9.48 7.03
N ALA A 101 7.16 9.74 6.25
CA ALA A 101 7.74 8.71 5.38
C ALA A 101 8.21 7.52 6.21
N ARG A 102 7.76 6.30 5.85
CA ARG A 102 8.10 5.08 6.58
C ARG A 102 9.53 4.66 6.28
N GLU A 103 10.39 4.69 7.29
CA GLU A 103 11.79 4.29 7.12
C GLU A 103 11.91 2.81 6.76
N ASP A 104 11.04 1.96 7.31
CA ASP A 104 11.04 0.52 7.03
C ASP A 104 10.65 0.19 5.58
N TYR A 105 10.09 1.15 4.84
CA TYR A 105 9.71 0.98 3.43
C TYR A 105 10.74 1.59 2.46
N LEU A 106 11.78 2.25 2.94
CA LEU A 106 12.85 2.78 2.07
C LEU A 106 13.58 1.67 1.33
N LYS A 107 13.74 0.51 1.95
CA LYS A 107 14.39 -0.66 1.34
C LYS A 107 13.64 -1.21 0.12
N PHE A 108 12.37 -0.84 -0.07
CA PHE A 108 11.56 -1.28 -1.21
C PHE A 108 11.65 -0.34 -2.40
N LEU A 109 12.46 0.71 -2.31
CA LEU A 109 12.71 1.61 -3.42
C LEU A 109 13.52 0.88 -4.50
N ASN A 110 13.06 0.94 -5.74
CA ASN A 110 13.79 0.39 -6.87
C ASN A 110 14.61 1.52 -7.52
N ALA A 111 15.91 1.51 -7.31
CA ALA A 111 16.80 2.58 -7.75
C ALA A 111 16.73 2.84 -9.26
N GLU A 112 16.49 1.80 -10.05
CA GLU A 112 16.42 1.92 -11.51
C GLU A 112 15.19 2.70 -11.98
N ASP A 113 14.14 2.79 -11.15
CA ASP A 113 12.94 3.57 -11.47
C ASP A 113 13.11 5.06 -11.14
N ILE A 114 14.16 5.43 -10.41
CA ILE A 114 14.35 6.82 -9.98
C ILE A 114 15.04 7.61 -11.08
N LEU A 115 14.43 8.75 -11.42
CA LEU A 115 14.88 9.65 -12.48
C LEU A 115 15.74 10.75 -11.88
N GLY A 116 16.91 10.79 -12.31
CA GLY A 116 17.81 11.78 -11.95
C GLY A 116 18.45 12.55 -11.37
#